data_fb30932c926d01a377d75babcd48b724
#
_entry.id   fb30932c926d01a377d75babcd48b724
#
_cell.length_a   1.000
_cell.length_b   1.000
_cell.length_c   1.000
_cell.angle_alpha   90.00
_cell.angle_beta   90.00
_cell.angle_gamma   90.00
#
_symmetry.space_group_name_H-M   'P 1'
#
loop_
_entity.id
_entity.type
_entity.pdbx_description
1 polymer ?
#
loop_
_entity_poly.entity_id
_entity_poly.type
_entity_poly.pdbx_seq_one_letter_code
_entity_poly.pdbx_strand_id
1 'polypeptide(L)'
;LQRLVTDPSEFDDMKSIEISAEYITAYNKTTCYIANGYTADSYIVYELSNLTIKDVTSEPLDIRSLYVTKQSDGSYKINNSALSDKESSYVNTINSSGDIQAIYEHVKENNDYLLRTDDTLKKFQSLYN
;
A
#
# COMPACT_ATOMS: atom_id res chain seq x y z
N LEU A 1 3.93 13.21 -3.77
CA LEU A 1 3.20 12.41 -2.77
C LEU A 1 2.89 13.21 -1.51
N GLN A 2 3.86 13.97 -0.98
CA GLN A 2 3.65 14.77 0.23
C GLN A 2 2.48 15.76 0.13
N ARG A 3 2.17 16.23 -1.08
CA ARG A 3 1.03 17.13 -1.30
C ARG A 3 -0.33 16.43 -1.18
N LEU A 4 -0.35 15.09 -1.23
CA LEU A 4 -1.57 14.29 -1.18
C LEU A 4 -1.88 13.76 0.20
N VAL A 5 -0.99 13.97 1.19
CA VAL A 5 -1.14 13.45 2.54
C VAL A 5 -1.34 14.58 3.55
N THR A 6 -1.91 14.24 4.69
CA THR A 6 -2.19 15.23 5.76
C THR A 6 -0.98 15.47 6.67
N ASP A 7 -0.05 14.50 6.74
CA ASP A 7 1.15 14.59 7.59
C ASP A 7 2.38 14.14 6.81
N PRO A 8 3.10 15.07 6.15
CA PRO A 8 4.29 14.73 5.37
C PRO A 8 5.45 14.17 6.18
N SER A 9 5.49 14.37 7.50
CA SER A 9 6.61 13.92 8.35
C SER A 9 6.76 12.39 8.39
N GLU A 10 5.72 11.63 8.05
CA GLU A 10 5.80 10.17 7.97
C GLU A 10 6.76 9.66 6.90
N PHE A 11 7.22 10.52 6.00
CA PHE A 11 8.15 10.14 4.93
C PHE A 11 9.61 10.45 5.26
N ASP A 12 9.95 10.55 6.55
CA ASP A 12 11.32 10.85 6.99
C ASP A 12 12.23 9.60 7.06
N ASP A 13 11.68 8.38 6.92
CA ASP A 13 12.49 7.16 6.82
C ASP A 13 13.12 7.07 5.42
N MET A 14 14.23 7.77 5.25
CA MET A 14 14.84 7.99 3.94
C MET A 14 15.45 6.74 3.31
N LYS A 15 15.95 5.79 4.13
CA LYS A 15 16.63 4.61 3.57
C LYS A 15 15.67 3.76 2.74
N SER A 16 14.51 3.40 3.29
CA SER A 16 13.51 2.60 2.57
C SER A 16 12.95 3.35 1.36
N ILE A 17 12.72 4.66 1.51
CA ILE A 17 12.24 5.51 0.41
C ILE A 17 13.26 5.56 -0.72
N GLU A 18 14.54 5.73 -0.41
CA GLU A 18 15.61 5.80 -1.41
C GLU A 18 15.75 4.49 -2.17
N ILE A 19 15.71 3.34 -1.47
CA ILE A 19 15.77 2.03 -2.13
C ILE A 19 14.58 1.85 -3.07
N SER A 20 13.38 2.14 -2.59
CA SER A 20 12.17 2.02 -3.41
C SER A 20 12.22 2.95 -4.61
N ALA A 21 12.64 4.20 -4.43
CA ALA A 21 12.74 5.16 -5.52
C ALA A 21 13.77 4.75 -6.58
N GLU A 22 14.88 4.12 -6.18
CA GLU A 22 15.91 3.69 -7.10
C GLU A 22 15.53 2.43 -7.87
N TYR A 23 14.93 1.44 -7.20
CA TYR A 23 14.73 0.11 -7.76
C TYR A 23 13.34 -0.14 -8.31
N ILE A 24 12.29 0.41 -7.71
CA ILE A 24 10.92 0.23 -8.21
C ILE A 24 10.70 1.22 -9.35
N THR A 25 10.63 0.70 -10.58
CA THR A 25 10.53 1.53 -11.77
C THR A 25 9.11 1.71 -12.28
N ALA A 26 8.21 0.81 -11.92
CA ALA A 26 6.81 0.92 -12.33
C ALA A 26 5.88 0.15 -11.39
N TYR A 27 4.67 0.66 -11.28
CA TYR A 27 3.52 0.00 -10.67
C TYR A 27 2.56 -0.32 -11.80
N ASN A 28 2.38 -1.61 -12.10
CA ASN A 28 1.61 -2.05 -13.26
C ASN A 28 0.33 -2.73 -12.85
N LYS A 29 -0.65 -2.72 -13.76
CA LYS A 29 -1.91 -3.45 -13.59
C LYS A 29 -2.59 -3.13 -12.27
N THR A 30 -2.56 -1.85 -11.87
CA THR A 30 -3.12 -1.41 -10.60
C THR A 30 -4.64 -1.55 -10.61
N THR A 31 -5.16 -2.24 -9.60
CA THR A 31 -6.59 -2.32 -9.32
C THR A 31 -6.86 -1.79 -7.93
N CYS A 32 -8.02 -1.19 -7.74
CA CYS A 32 -8.42 -0.61 -6.46
C CYS A 32 -9.70 -1.25 -5.95
N TYR A 33 -9.72 -1.59 -4.67
CA TYR A 33 -10.93 -1.91 -3.92
C TYR A 33 -11.23 -0.74 -3.01
N ILE A 34 -12.48 -0.28 -3.05
CA ILE A 34 -12.89 0.89 -2.28
C ILE A 34 -13.99 0.49 -1.32
N ALA A 35 -13.77 0.74 -0.03
CA ALA A 35 -14.77 0.59 1.01
C ALA A 35 -15.11 1.98 1.57
N ASN A 36 -16.32 2.14 2.09
CA ASN A 36 -16.67 3.36 2.80
C ASN A 36 -15.84 3.48 4.07
N GLY A 37 -15.39 4.69 4.38
CA GLY A 37 -14.72 4.99 5.64
C GLY A 37 -15.71 5.15 6.79
N TYR A 38 -15.20 5.52 7.95
CA TYR A 38 -16.03 5.69 9.16
C TYR A 38 -17.03 6.85 9.02
N THR A 39 -16.62 7.92 8.33
CA THR A 39 -17.50 9.08 8.07
C THR A 39 -17.99 9.07 6.63
N ALA A 40 -19.05 9.84 6.34
CA ALA A 40 -19.68 9.87 5.02
C ALA A 40 -18.73 10.32 3.89
N ASP A 41 -17.76 11.19 4.19
CA ASP A 41 -16.83 11.72 3.21
C ASP A 41 -15.45 11.07 3.29
N SER A 42 -15.39 9.83 3.78
CA SER A 42 -14.14 9.10 3.88
C SER A 42 -14.25 7.74 3.21
N TYR A 43 -13.09 7.21 2.80
CA TYR A 43 -13.00 5.94 2.08
C TYR A 43 -11.73 5.22 2.49
N ILE A 44 -11.79 3.88 2.47
CA ILE A 44 -10.60 3.03 2.58
C ILE A 44 -10.32 2.51 1.18
N VAL A 45 -9.14 2.80 0.65
CA VAL A 45 -8.73 2.39 -0.69
C VAL A 45 -7.62 1.35 -0.58
N TYR A 46 -7.85 0.18 -1.16
CA TYR A 46 -6.85 -0.88 -1.24
C TYR A 46 -6.33 -0.93 -2.66
N GLU A 47 -5.06 -0.57 -2.85
CA GLU A 47 -4.40 -0.59 -4.16
C GLU A 47 -3.56 -1.85 -4.30
N LEU A 48 -3.85 -2.64 -5.32
CA LEU A 48 -3.09 -3.84 -5.67
C LEU A 48 -2.37 -3.60 -6.99
N SER A 49 -1.05 -3.75 -6.99
CA SER A 49 -0.21 -3.51 -8.17
C SER A 49 0.83 -4.61 -8.33
N ASN A 50 1.26 -4.83 -9.59
CA ASN A 50 2.48 -5.58 -9.88
C ASN A 50 3.65 -4.59 -9.91
N LEU A 51 4.76 -4.95 -9.27
CA LEU A 51 5.95 -4.10 -9.25
C LEU A 51 6.94 -4.51 -10.33
N THR A 52 7.39 -3.55 -11.12
CA THR A 52 8.59 -3.72 -11.94
C THR A 52 9.78 -3.20 -11.15
N ILE A 53 10.74 -4.06 -10.89
CA ILE A 53 11.89 -3.75 -10.05
C ILE A 53 13.15 -3.96 -10.86
N LYS A 54 14.06 -2.99 -10.78
CA LYS A 54 15.35 -3.05 -11.48
C LYS A 54 16.12 -4.31 -11.09
N ASP A 55 16.60 -5.04 -12.09
CA ASP A 55 17.38 -6.27 -11.93
C ASP A 55 16.64 -7.43 -11.26
N VAL A 56 15.33 -7.36 -11.19
CA VAL A 56 14.47 -8.44 -10.69
C VAL A 56 13.65 -8.99 -11.84
N THR A 57 13.69 -10.31 -12.01
CA THR A 57 13.04 -10.99 -13.15
C THR A 57 11.53 -11.05 -12.99
N SER A 58 11.06 -11.35 -11.78
CA SER A 58 9.61 -11.45 -11.50
C SER A 58 9.00 -10.10 -11.17
N GLU A 59 7.67 -10.06 -11.17
CA GLU A 59 6.91 -8.88 -10.77
C GLU A 59 6.08 -9.20 -9.52
N PRO A 60 6.64 -8.98 -8.31
CA PRO A 60 5.87 -9.24 -7.10
C PRO A 60 4.67 -8.32 -6.98
N LEU A 61 3.72 -8.72 -6.17
CA LEU A 61 2.54 -7.93 -5.87
C LEU A 61 2.82 -6.98 -4.71
N ASP A 62 2.24 -5.81 -4.79
CA ASP A 62 2.22 -4.82 -3.71
C ASP A 62 0.78 -4.47 -3.40
N ILE A 63 0.45 -4.39 -2.12
CA ILE A 63 -0.85 -3.93 -1.68
C ILE A 63 -0.66 -2.82 -0.66
N ARG A 64 -1.40 -1.72 -0.87
CA ARG A 64 -1.41 -0.59 0.06
C ARG A 64 -2.84 -0.26 0.42
N SER A 65 -3.05 0.10 1.68
CA SER A 65 -4.33 0.65 2.10
C SER A 65 -4.15 2.11 2.45
N LEU A 66 -5.10 2.92 1.97
CA LEU A 66 -5.09 4.36 2.16
C LEU A 66 -6.41 4.78 2.77
N TYR A 67 -6.38 5.66 3.77
CA TYR A 67 -7.58 6.31 4.28
C TYR A 67 -7.71 7.66 3.60
N VAL A 68 -8.77 7.85 2.84
CA VAL A 68 -8.96 9.03 1.98
C VAL A 68 -10.14 9.82 2.47
N THR A 69 -9.97 11.14 2.58
CA THR A 69 -11.04 12.05 2.97
C THR A 69 -11.31 13.07 1.89
N LYS A 70 -12.60 13.34 1.66
CA LYS A 70 -13.03 14.39 0.76
C LYS A 70 -13.01 15.72 1.51
N GLN A 71 -12.37 16.70 0.93
CA GLN A 71 -12.26 18.03 1.52
C GLN A 71 -13.48 18.88 1.15
N SER A 72 -13.65 20.03 1.83
CA SER A 72 -14.77 20.93 1.60
C SER A 72 -14.80 21.51 0.19
N ASP A 73 -13.64 21.61 -0.47
CA ASP A 73 -13.52 22.10 -1.86
C ASP A 73 -13.77 21.01 -2.91
N GLY A 74 -14.11 19.79 -2.47
CA GLY A 74 -14.36 18.63 -3.35
C GLY A 74 -13.12 17.83 -3.69
N SER A 75 -11.93 18.25 -3.30
CA SER A 75 -10.70 17.49 -3.50
C SER A 75 -10.59 16.34 -2.49
N TYR A 76 -9.74 15.36 -2.80
CA TYR A 76 -9.48 14.21 -1.94
C TYR A 76 -8.05 14.28 -1.43
N LYS A 77 -7.85 13.93 -0.15
CA LYS A 77 -6.52 13.81 0.45
C LYS A 77 -6.37 12.48 1.16
N ILE A 78 -5.15 11.95 1.09
CA ILE A 78 -4.78 10.75 1.84
C ILE A 78 -4.53 11.18 3.29
N ASN A 79 -5.28 10.58 4.22
CA ASN A 79 -5.09 10.83 5.63
C ASN A 79 -4.05 9.86 6.18
N ASN A 80 -2.84 10.37 6.44
CA ASN A 80 -1.74 9.60 7.04
C ASN A 80 -1.50 9.99 8.50
N SER A 81 -2.32 10.86 9.07
CA SER A 81 -2.29 11.18 10.49
C SER A 81 -2.88 10.04 11.30
N ALA A 82 -2.59 10.02 12.60
CA ALA A 82 -3.18 9.02 13.49
C ALA A 82 -4.70 9.09 13.46
N LEU A 83 -5.34 7.95 13.22
CA LEU A 83 -6.78 7.83 13.23
C LEU A 83 -7.28 7.87 14.68
N SER A 84 -8.51 8.33 14.87
CA SER A 84 -9.17 8.22 16.17
C SER A 84 -9.38 6.75 16.53
N ASP A 85 -9.66 6.46 17.80
CA ASP A 85 -9.92 5.09 18.26
C ASP A 85 -11.11 4.47 17.51
N LYS A 86 -12.15 5.25 17.26
CA LYS A 86 -13.33 4.79 16.51
C LYS A 86 -13.01 4.50 15.06
N GLU A 87 -12.24 5.37 14.41
CA GLU A 87 -11.79 5.16 13.04
C GLU A 87 -10.90 3.92 12.93
N SER A 88 -9.95 3.77 13.84
CA SER A 88 -9.04 2.62 13.86
C SER A 88 -9.80 1.31 14.06
N SER A 89 -10.77 1.28 14.98
CA SER A 89 -11.61 0.10 15.21
C SER A 89 -12.44 -0.25 13.99
N TYR A 90 -12.99 0.76 13.31
CA TYR A 90 -13.76 0.55 12.08
C TYR A 90 -12.87 -0.01 10.96
N VAL A 91 -11.68 0.58 10.75
CA VAL A 91 -10.73 0.11 9.73
C VAL A 91 -10.32 -1.33 10.01
N ASN A 92 -10.05 -1.68 11.27
CA ASN A 92 -9.70 -3.05 11.65
C ASN A 92 -10.84 -4.03 11.32
N THR A 93 -12.09 -3.62 11.51
CA THR A 93 -13.25 -4.43 11.16
C THR A 93 -13.30 -4.69 9.64
N ILE A 94 -13.11 -3.65 8.83
CA ILE A 94 -13.09 -3.79 7.37
C ILE A 94 -11.91 -4.65 6.93
N ASN A 95 -10.72 -4.43 7.48
CA ASN A 95 -9.53 -5.22 7.16
C ASN A 95 -9.70 -6.70 7.49
N SER A 96 -10.51 -7.02 8.50
CA SER A 96 -10.79 -8.39 8.91
C SER A 96 -11.88 -9.07 8.10
N SER A 97 -12.54 -8.34 7.20
CA SER A 97 -13.56 -8.94 6.33
C SER A 97 -12.95 -9.99 5.41
N GLY A 98 -13.74 -10.99 5.02
CA GLY A 98 -13.26 -12.09 4.19
C GLY A 98 -12.71 -11.62 2.84
N ASP A 99 -13.35 -10.64 2.24
CA ASP A 99 -12.94 -10.11 0.94
C ASP A 99 -11.55 -9.45 1.01
N ILE A 100 -11.31 -8.64 2.03
CA ILE A 100 -10.02 -7.95 2.19
C ILE A 100 -8.93 -8.94 2.60
N GLN A 101 -9.23 -9.85 3.53
CA GLN A 101 -8.27 -10.88 3.93
C GLN A 101 -7.85 -11.76 2.74
N ALA A 102 -8.76 -12.08 1.85
CA ALA A 102 -8.44 -12.85 0.64
C ALA A 102 -7.45 -12.12 -0.27
N ILE A 103 -7.54 -10.79 -0.38
CA ILE A 103 -6.59 -10.00 -1.16
C ILE A 103 -5.19 -10.06 -0.54
N TYR A 104 -5.08 -9.83 0.76
CA TYR A 104 -3.78 -9.89 1.46
C TYR A 104 -3.17 -11.28 1.40
N GLU A 105 -3.97 -12.31 1.54
CA GLU A 105 -3.51 -13.70 1.44
C GLU A 105 -2.99 -14.02 0.05
N HIS A 106 -3.69 -13.55 -0.99
CA HIS A 106 -3.25 -13.72 -2.37
C HIS A 106 -1.88 -13.06 -2.59
N VAL A 107 -1.69 -11.83 -2.11
CA VAL A 107 -0.40 -11.13 -2.20
C VAL A 107 0.69 -11.93 -1.50
N LYS A 108 0.44 -12.38 -0.28
CA LYS A 108 1.41 -13.14 0.51
C LYS A 108 1.81 -14.43 -0.20
N GLU A 109 0.84 -15.22 -0.64
CA GLU A 109 1.10 -16.50 -1.30
C GLU A 109 1.88 -16.31 -2.60
N ASN A 110 1.49 -15.32 -3.41
CA ASN A 110 2.18 -15.00 -4.65
C ASN A 110 3.64 -14.62 -4.39
N ASN A 111 3.87 -13.73 -3.44
CA ASN A 111 5.21 -13.23 -3.16
C ASN A 111 6.08 -14.29 -2.47
N ASP A 112 5.52 -15.11 -1.61
CA ASP A 112 6.23 -16.25 -1.01
C ASP A 112 6.71 -17.22 -2.09
N TYR A 113 5.87 -17.51 -3.06
CA TYR A 113 6.24 -18.36 -4.19
C TYR A 113 7.39 -17.73 -5.00
N LEU A 114 7.30 -16.43 -5.32
CA LEU A 114 8.35 -15.75 -6.07
C LEU A 114 9.66 -15.70 -5.30
N LEU A 115 9.62 -15.49 -3.99
CA LEU A 115 10.82 -15.50 -3.15
C LEU A 115 11.49 -16.86 -3.12
N ARG A 116 10.74 -17.95 -3.27
CA ARG A 116 11.32 -19.30 -3.34
C ARG A 116 11.92 -19.63 -4.70
N THR A 117 11.44 -18.98 -5.76
CA THR A 117 11.77 -19.35 -7.14
C THR A 117 12.59 -18.31 -7.90
N ASP A 118 12.71 -17.08 -7.39
CA ASP A 118 13.44 -16.00 -8.04
C ASP A 118 14.54 -15.46 -7.14
N ASP A 119 15.78 -15.84 -7.43
CA ASP A 119 16.95 -15.39 -6.66
C ASP A 119 17.19 -13.89 -6.80
N THR A 120 16.81 -13.28 -7.93
CA THR A 120 16.93 -11.84 -8.11
C THR A 120 16.04 -11.06 -7.15
N LEU A 121 14.85 -11.58 -6.87
CA LEU A 121 13.94 -10.98 -5.89
C LEU A 121 14.48 -11.13 -4.46
N LYS A 122 15.04 -12.28 -4.12
CA LYS A 122 15.70 -12.48 -2.81
C LYS A 122 16.80 -11.46 -2.59
N LYS A 123 17.62 -11.23 -3.61
CA LYS A 123 18.73 -10.27 -3.56
C LYS A 123 18.21 -8.85 -3.32
N PHE A 124 17.16 -8.47 -4.04
CA PHE A 124 16.53 -7.15 -3.85
C PHE A 124 16.00 -6.99 -2.43
N GLN A 125 15.29 -7.99 -1.93
CA GLN A 125 14.71 -7.93 -0.58
C GLN A 125 15.78 -7.74 0.48
N SER A 126 16.97 -8.30 0.29
CA SER A 126 18.07 -8.17 1.25
C SER A 126 18.56 -6.73 1.43
N LEU A 127 18.27 -5.84 0.49
CA LEU A 127 18.67 -4.43 0.57
C LEU A 127 17.94 -3.69 1.70
N TYR A 128 16.77 -4.16 2.09
CA TYR A 128 15.96 -3.55 3.16
C TYR A 128 16.37 -3.99 4.57
N ASN A 129 17.23 -4.96 4.68
CA ASN A 129 17.65 -5.52 5.99
C ASN A 129 18.85 -4.77 6.59
#